data_60a3ed68f275b26da0d85c0e41903c75
#
_entry.id   60a3ed68f275b26da0d85c0e41903c75
#
_cell.length_a   1.000
_cell.length_b   1.000
_cell.length_c   1.000
_cell.angle_alpha   90.00
_cell.angle_beta   90.00
_cell.angle_gamma   90.00
#
_symmetry.space_group_name_H-M   'P 1'
#
loop_
_entity.id
_entity.type
_entity.pdbx_description
1 polymer ?
#
loop_
_entity_poly.entity_id
_entity_poly.type
_entity_poly.pdbx_seq_one_letter_code
_entity_poly.pdbx_strand_id
1 'polypeptide(L)'
;MALEEASAFYDALAPMFDVMTDWEARLAGEGPFIRGVLGESGAARVLDAACGSGGHALALARWGYDLAGADASPVMIALAQAKAAEAGLDITLVVSDLTALGETIPRARPYDAVLCLGNSLPHLLTQADLVAALRGIAGVLRPGGLFLTQNLNYDLRWVKQPRFFSAQGGVLDGREVLVWRFADYDETAGRIAFHIALFRKVEGDAAARDWDVQVHTTPQRPLFHADLLSALAEAGFADVRAYGRMALPFEPFDPERAGDLVVVARMADG
;
A
#
# COMPACT_ATOMS: atom_id res chain seq x y z
N MET A 1 7.17 16.81 6.79
CA MET A 1 7.23 16.21 8.15
C MET A 1 6.52 14.85 8.18
N ALA A 2 5.17 14.74 8.19
CA ALA A 2 4.51 13.41 8.35
C ALA A 2 4.80 12.41 7.22
N LEU A 3 4.86 12.84 5.97
CA LEU A 3 5.20 11.99 4.83
C LEU A 3 6.70 11.64 4.79
N GLU A 4 7.58 12.54 5.21
CA GLU A 4 9.00 12.27 5.39
C GLU A 4 9.25 11.25 6.51
N GLU A 5 8.48 11.31 7.60
CA GLU A 5 8.52 10.31 8.68
C GLU A 5 8.06 8.93 8.18
N ALA A 6 7.01 8.87 7.35
CA ALA A 6 6.57 7.63 6.74
C ALA A 6 7.61 7.07 5.76
N SER A 7 8.23 7.90 4.92
CA SER A 7 9.32 7.48 4.03
C SER A 7 10.50 6.90 4.81
N ALA A 8 10.99 7.62 5.84
CA ALA A 8 12.08 7.16 6.69
C ALA A 8 11.76 5.85 7.43
N PHE A 9 10.49 5.67 7.84
CA PHE A 9 10.01 4.43 8.43
C PHE A 9 10.14 3.26 7.44
N TYR A 10 9.71 3.43 6.20
CA TYR A 10 9.81 2.39 5.18
C TYR A 10 11.24 2.18 4.70
N ASP A 11 12.09 3.21 4.65
CA ASP A 11 13.53 3.07 4.38
C ASP A 11 14.20 2.13 5.39
N ALA A 12 13.88 2.28 6.67
CA ALA A 12 14.41 1.43 7.73
C ALA A 12 13.90 -0.03 7.65
N LEU A 13 12.67 -0.23 7.16
CA LEU A 13 12.06 -1.55 7.02
C LEU A 13 12.47 -2.27 5.74
N ALA A 14 12.96 -1.56 4.73
CA ALA A 14 13.16 -2.06 3.39
C ALA A 14 13.94 -3.39 3.33
N PRO A 15 15.02 -3.62 4.11
CA PRO A 15 15.77 -4.87 4.08
C PRO A 15 14.96 -6.10 4.52
N MET A 16 13.90 -5.89 5.33
CA MET A 16 13.07 -6.97 5.88
C MET A 16 11.62 -6.93 5.36
N PHE A 17 11.32 -6.00 4.46
CA PHE A 17 9.94 -5.76 4.00
C PHE A 17 9.31 -7.00 3.35
N ASP A 18 10.07 -7.73 2.55
CA ASP A 18 9.57 -8.93 1.87
C ASP A 18 9.42 -10.14 2.81
N VAL A 19 10.10 -10.15 3.96
CA VAL A 19 9.86 -11.17 5.01
C VAL A 19 8.48 -11.00 5.64
N MET A 20 7.96 -9.76 5.66
CA MET A 20 6.63 -9.45 6.21
C MET A 20 5.48 -9.86 5.30
N THR A 21 5.77 -10.23 4.06
CA THR A 21 4.74 -10.50 3.05
C THR A 21 5.08 -11.77 2.29
N ASP A 22 4.26 -12.78 2.45
CA ASP A 22 4.26 -13.93 1.54
C ASP A 22 3.64 -13.50 0.21
N TRP A 23 4.51 -13.01 -0.70
CA TRP A 23 4.07 -12.47 -1.99
C TRP A 23 3.41 -13.52 -2.87
N GLU A 24 3.81 -14.79 -2.79
CA GLU A 24 3.19 -15.86 -3.58
C GLU A 24 1.75 -16.10 -3.12
N ALA A 25 1.53 -16.32 -1.82
CA ALA A 25 0.20 -16.52 -1.27
C ALA A 25 -0.68 -15.26 -1.42
N ARG A 26 -0.10 -14.07 -1.25
CA ARG A 26 -0.81 -12.80 -1.41
C ARG A 26 -1.31 -12.62 -2.84
N LEU A 27 -0.43 -12.77 -3.84
CA LEU A 27 -0.79 -12.61 -5.25
C LEU A 27 -1.73 -13.72 -5.75
N ALA A 28 -1.63 -14.94 -5.19
CA ALA A 28 -2.60 -16.00 -5.47
C ALA A 28 -4.01 -15.62 -4.99
N GLY A 29 -4.13 -14.94 -3.84
CA GLY A 29 -5.40 -14.47 -3.29
C GLY A 29 -5.94 -13.21 -3.97
N GLU A 30 -5.12 -12.16 -4.08
CA GLU A 30 -5.52 -10.83 -4.57
C GLU A 30 -5.55 -10.74 -6.10
N GLY A 31 -4.69 -11.49 -6.79
CA GLY A 31 -4.51 -11.42 -8.24
C GLY A 31 -5.78 -11.62 -9.07
N PRO A 32 -6.64 -12.61 -8.78
CA PRO A 32 -7.91 -12.78 -9.49
C PRO A 32 -8.83 -11.56 -9.38
N PHE A 33 -8.90 -10.91 -8.20
CA PHE A 33 -9.67 -9.69 -8.00
C PHE A 33 -9.09 -8.53 -8.82
N ILE A 34 -7.79 -8.27 -8.69
CA ILE A 34 -7.10 -7.17 -9.40
C ILE A 34 -7.28 -7.33 -10.91
N ARG A 35 -7.03 -8.52 -11.45
CA ARG A 35 -7.20 -8.80 -12.88
C ARG A 35 -8.65 -8.67 -13.33
N GLY A 36 -9.61 -9.08 -12.51
CA GLY A 36 -11.04 -8.91 -12.79
C GLY A 36 -11.42 -7.44 -12.94
N VAL A 37 -11.05 -6.61 -11.94
CA VAL A 37 -11.32 -5.16 -11.93
C VAL A 37 -10.63 -4.45 -13.11
N LEU A 38 -9.36 -4.73 -13.36
CA LEU A 38 -8.61 -4.15 -14.49
C LEU A 38 -9.17 -4.61 -15.84
N GLY A 39 -9.53 -5.89 -15.96
CA GLY A 39 -10.13 -6.45 -17.17
C GLY A 39 -11.49 -5.84 -17.51
N GLU A 40 -12.37 -5.67 -16.52
CA GLU A 40 -13.66 -5.00 -16.70
C GLU A 40 -13.51 -3.53 -17.16
N SER A 41 -12.43 -2.86 -16.77
CA SER A 41 -12.15 -1.49 -17.19
C SER A 41 -11.46 -1.38 -18.54
N GLY A 42 -10.98 -2.50 -19.11
CA GLY A 42 -10.15 -2.51 -20.31
C GLY A 42 -8.80 -1.83 -20.12
N ALA A 43 -8.28 -1.79 -18.89
CA ALA A 43 -7.01 -1.15 -18.57
C ALA A 43 -5.86 -1.88 -19.25
N ALA A 44 -4.97 -1.11 -19.90
CA ALA A 44 -3.71 -1.59 -20.45
C ALA A 44 -2.51 -0.92 -19.79
N ARG A 45 -2.65 0.37 -19.42
CA ARG A 45 -1.62 1.16 -18.76
C ARG A 45 -1.96 1.43 -17.31
N VAL A 46 -1.11 0.97 -16.40
CA VAL A 46 -1.38 0.95 -14.96
C VAL A 46 -0.26 1.65 -14.19
N LEU A 47 -0.61 2.43 -13.16
CA LEU A 47 0.31 2.98 -12.19
C LEU A 47 0.07 2.33 -10.82
N ASP A 48 1.12 1.79 -10.20
CA ASP A 48 1.12 1.41 -8.78
C ASP A 48 1.69 2.59 -7.97
N ALA A 49 0.81 3.34 -7.32
CA ALA A 49 1.12 4.65 -6.74
C ALA A 49 1.77 4.60 -5.35
N ALA A 50 1.86 3.43 -4.73
CA ALA A 50 2.59 3.16 -3.49
C ALA A 50 3.17 1.76 -3.59
N CYS A 51 4.10 1.57 -4.54
CA CYS A 51 4.52 0.25 -4.98
C CYS A 51 5.45 -0.49 -4.00
N GLY A 52 6.01 0.22 -3.00
CA GLY A 52 6.96 -0.35 -2.05
C GLY A 52 8.12 -1.04 -2.76
N SER A 53 8.49 -2.25 -2.31
CA SER A 53 9.54 -3.08 -2.92
C SER A 53 9.13 -3.74 -4.26
N GLY A 54 7.98 -3.35 -4.84
CA GLY A 54 7.56 -3.73 -6.19
C GLY A 54 6.76 -5.03 -6.31
N GLY A 55 6.27 -5.62 -5.22
CA GLY A 55 5.58 -6.92 -5.29
C GLY A 55 4.39 -6.96 -6.25
N HIS A 56 3.45 -6.03 -6.13
CA HIS A 56 2.32 -5.90 -7.06
C HIS A 56 2.80 -5.40 -8.44
N ALA A 57 3.69 -4.41 -8.47
CA ALA A 57 4.21 -3.85 -9.71
C ALA A 57 4.83 -4.92 -10.63
N LEU A 58 5.70 -5.79 -10.07
CA LEU A 58 6.31 -6.87 -10.85
C LEU A 58 5.25 -7.89 -11.35
N ALA A 59 4.26 -8.20 -10.53
CA ALA A 59 3.18 -9.10 -10.92
C ALA A 59 2.35 -8.52 -12.07
N LEU A 60 1.96 -7.24 -11.98
CA LEU A 60 1.22 -6.53 -13.03
C LEU A 60 1.99 -6.49 -14.35
N ALA A 61 3.30 -6.21 -14.31
CA ALA A 61 4.15 -6.25 -15.50
C ALA A 61 4.21 -7.66 -16.12
N ARG A 62 4.35 -8.71 -15.30
CA ARG A 62 4.30 -10.11 -15.77
C ARG A 62 2.94 -10.49 -16.35
N TRP A 63 1.86 -9.85 -15.93
CA TRP A 63 0.53 -10.04 -16.51
C TRP A 63 0.32 -9.27 -17.81
N GLY A 64 1.30 -8.48 -18.26
CA GLY A 64 1.33 -7.81 -19.55
C GLY A 64 0.82 -6.37 -19.56
N TYR A 65 0.68 -5.73 -18.39
CA TYR A 65 0.33 -4.30 -18.30
C TYR A 65 1.54 -3.40 -18.61
N ASP A 66 1.32 -2.28 -19.33
CA ASP A 66 2.26 -1.15 -19.42
C ASP A 66 2.30 -0.47 -18.04
N LEU A 67 3.35 -0.77 -17.26
CA LEU A 67 3.38 -0.45 -15.84
C LEU A 67 4.38 0.65 -15.50
N ALA A 68 3.96 1.54 -14.62
CA ALA A 68 4.83 2.38 -13.82
C ALA A 68 4.56 2.18 -12.33
N GLY A 69 5.56 2.45 -11.50
CA GLY A 69 5.43 2.44 -10.04
C GLY A 69 6.00 3.70 -9.42
N ALA A 70 5.39 4.15 -8.34
CA ALA A 70 5.84 5.27 -7.53
C ALA A 70 5.80 4.90 -6.06
N ASP A 71 6.79 5.35 -5.29
CA ASP A 71 6.80 5.23 -3.83
C ASP A 71 7.58 6.39 -3.22
N ALA A 72 7.22 6.80 -2.02
CA ALA A 72 7.89 7.90 -1.33
C ALA A 72 9.28 7.52 -0.81
N SER A 73 9.55 6.22 -0.60
CA SER A 73 10.82 5.71 -0.12
C SER A 73 11.81 5.47 -1.26
N PRO A 74 12.93 6.19 -1.33
CA PRO A 74 13.96 5.93 -2.34
C PRO A 74 14.58 4.54 -2.19
N VAL A 75 14.65 3.99 -0.97
CA VAL A 75 15.18 2.65 -0.71
C VAL A 75 14.25 1.58 -1.27
N MET A 76 12.93 1.74 -1.09
CA MET A 76 11.93 0.85 -1.70
C MET A 76 11.99 0.88 -3.22
N ILE A 77 12.10 2.06 -3.81
CA ILE A 77 12.25 2.19 -5.28
C ILE A 77 13.52 1.51 -5.77
N ALA A 78 14.65 1.66 -5.07
CA ALA A 78 15.89 0.97 -5.44
C ALA A 78 15.75 -0.56 -5.38
N LEU A 79 15.05 -1.10 -4.36
CA LEU A 79 14.75 -2.53 -4.27
C LEU A 79 13.83 -2.99 -5.42
N ALA A 80 12.78 -2.23 -5.72
CA ALA A 80 11.87 -2.55 -6.82
C ALA A 80 12.59 -2.54 -8.17
N GLN A 81 13.50 -1.58 -8.40
CA GLN A 81 14.34 -1.50 -9.60
C GLN A 81 15.27 -2.72 -9.73
N ALA A 82 15.93 -3.10 -8.64
CA ALA A 82 16.80 -4.28 -8.63
C ALA A 82 16.03 -5.56 -8.99
N LYS A 83 14.86 -5.77 -8.38
CA LYS A 83 13.99 -6.92 -8.68
C LYS A 83 13.44 -6.90 -10.11
N ALA A 84 13.08 -5.72 -10.64
CA ALA A 84 12.62 -5.58 -12.01
C ALA A 84 13.73 -5.96 -13.00
N ALA A 85 14.96 -5.47 -12.76
CA ALA A 85 16.14 -5.80 -13.57
C ALA A 85 16.46 -7.30 -13.54
N GLU A 86 16.45 -7.91 -12.35
CA GLU A 86 16.66 -9.36 -12.18
C GLU A 86 15.61 -10.19 -12.93
N ALA A 87 14.36 -9.72 -12.93
CA ALA A 87 13.24 -10.36 -13.62
C ALA A 87 13.19 -10.06 -15.13
N GLY A 88 14.07 -9.18 -15.65
CA GLY A 88 14.06 -8.75 -17.05
C GLY A 88 12.81 -7.96 -17.44
N LEU A 89 12.21 -7.24 -16.48
CA LEU A 89 11.00 -6.45 -16.68
C LEU A 89 11.35 -4.97 -16.89
N ASP A 90 10.76 -4.36 -17.92
CA ASP A 90 10.86 -2.93 -18.18
C ASP A 90 9.72 -2.19 -17.45
N ILE A 91 10.05 -1.62 -16.29
CA ILE A 91 9.11 -0.91 -15.42
C ILE A 91 9.68 0.47 -15.11
N THR A 92 8.93 1.53 -15.38
CA THR A 92 9.29 2.89 -14.94
C THR A 92 9.01 3.03 -13.45
N LEU A 93 10.05 3.20 -12.63
CA LEU A 93 9.95 3.33 -11.17
C LEU A 93 10.52 4.66 -10.73
N VAL A 94 9.73 5.46 -9.99
CA VAL A 94 10.08 6.83 -9.59
C VAL A 94 9.84 7.06 -8.10
N VAL A 95 10.69 7.90 -7.49
CA VAL A 95 10.46 8.37 -6.12
C VAL A 95 9.42 9.49 -6.16
N SER A 96 8.28 9.27 -5.53
CA SER A 96 7.21 10.28 -5.40
C SER A 96 6.32 9.94 -4.23
N ASP A 97 5.96 10.92 -3.42
CA ASP A 97 4.85 10.74 -2.50
C ASP A 97 3.49 10.92 -3.21
N LEU A 98 2.42 10.45 -2.55
CA LEU A 98 1.08 10.47 -3.12
C LEU A 98 0.55 11.89 -3.37
N THR A 99 0.98 12.89 -2.60
CA THR A 99 0.52 14.28 -2.76
C THR A 99 1.23 15.00 -3.91
N ALA A 100 2.44 14.55 -4.27
CA ALA A 100 3.23 15.09 -5.38
C ALA A 100 3.07 14.30 -6.70
N LEU A 101 2.26 13.24 -6.71
CA LEU A 101 2.14 12.31 -7.84
C LEU A 101 1.78 13.02 -9.15
N GLY A 102 0.86 13.98 -9.09
CA GLY A 102 0.45 14.76 -10.26
C GLY A 102 1.52 15.68 -10.84
N GLU A 103 2.60 15.95 -10.10
CA GLU A 103 3.76 16.74 -10.54
C GLU A 103 4.90 15.85 -11.02
N THR A 104 5.09 14.70 -10.38
CA THR A 104 6.21 13.79 -10.63
C THR A 104 5.94 12.85 -11.81
N ILE A 105 4.70 12.40 -11.97
CA ILE A 105 4.32 11.49 -13.05
C ILE A 105 3.95 12.28 -14.32
N PRO A 106 4.57 11.99 -15.48
CA PRO A 106 4.25 12.68 -16.73
C PRO A 106 2.79 12.48 -17.17
N ARG A 107 2.07 13.59 -17.39
CA ARG A 107 0.67 13.60 -17.83
C ARG A 107 0.47 13.38 -19.33
N ALA A 108 1.55 13.38 -20.10
CA ALA A 108 1.49 13.28 -21.57
C ALA A 108 0.84 11.97 -22.06
N ARG A 109 0.88 10.93 -21.24
CA ARG A 109 0.22 9.65 -21.48
C ARG A 109 -0.52 9.24 -20.19
N PRO A 110 -1.81 9.57 -20.05
CA PRO A 110 -2.56 9.24 -18.84
C PRO A 110 -2.70 7.72 -18.65
N TYR A 111 -2.93 7.32 -17.40
CA TYR A 111 -3.12 5.92 -17.03
C TYR A 111 -4.59 5.51 -17.16
N ASP A 112 -4.83 4.25 -17.52
CA ASP A 112 -6.16 3.65 -17.51
C ASP A 112 -6.59 3.31 -16.08
N ALA A 113 -5.62 2.92 -15.25
CA ALA A 113 -5.86 2.61 -13.85
C ALA A 113 -4.69 3.05 -12.96
N VAL A 114 -5.01 3.45 -11.74
CA VAL A 114 -4.06 3.69 -10.64
C VAL A 114 -4.42 2.77 -9.48
N LEU A 115 -3.43 2.08 -8.95
CA LEU A 115 -3.54 1.25 -7.75
C LEU A 115 -2.82 1.94 -6.59
N CYS A 116 -3.39 1.87 -5.37
CA CYS A 116 -2.77 2.27 -4.13
C CYS A 116 -3.11 1.22 -3.07
N LEU A 117 -2.26 0.23 -2.92
CA LEU A 117 -2.50 -0.98 -2.15
C LEU A 117 -1.63 -1.03 -0.89
N GLY A 118 -1.94 -1.96 0.02
CA GLY A 118 -1.09 -2.20 1.19
C GLY A 118 -1.28 -1.23 2.33
N ASN A 119 -2.45 -0.59 2.47
CA ASN A 119 -2.75 0.32 3.59
C ASN A 119 -1.92 1.62 3.57
N SER A 120 -1.68 2.19 2.39
CA SER A 120 -0.82 3.37 2.23
C SER A 120 -1.51 4.70 2.57
N LEU A 121 -2.81 4.86 2.22
CA LEU A 121 -3.55 6.11 2.45
C LEU A 121 -3.62 6.56 3.92
N PRO A 122 -3.65 5.68 4.94
CA PRO A 122 -3.64 6.09 6.35
C PRO A 122 -2.42 6.89 6.81
N HIS A 123 -1.32 6.89 6.06
CA HIS A 123 -0.16 7.74 6.31
C HIS A 123 -0.40 9.22 5.95
N LEU A 124 -1.47 9.52 5.21
CA LEU A 124 -1.96 10.87 4.96
C LEU A 124 -2.75 11.34 6.19
N LEU A 125 -2.08 12.04 7.09
CA LEU A 125 -2.60 12.30 8.44
C LEU A 125 -3.75 13.30 8.49
N THR A 126 -3.96 14.11 7.45
CA THR A 126 -5.06 15.07 7.39
C THR A 126 -6.03 14.77 6.25
N GLN A 127 -7.25 15.27 6.36
CA GLN A 127 -8.22 15.18 5.26
C GLN A 127 -7.73 15.96 4.03
N ALA A 128 -7.04 17.07 4.24
CA ALA A 128 -6.49 17.89 3.17
C ALA A 128 -5.40 17.12 2.38
N ASP A 129 -4.49 16.39 3.07
CA ASP A 129 -3.48 15.56 2.42
C ASP A 129 -4.13 14.42 1.62
N LEU A 130 -5.16 13.78 2.18
CA LEU A 130 -5.91 12.72 1.49
C LEU A 130 -6.55 13.25 0.20
N VAL A 131 -7.23 14.39 0.27
CA VAL A 131 -7.84 15.02 -0.91
C VAL A 131 -6.77 15.46 -1.92
N ALA A 132 -5.64 16.01 -1.47
CA ALA A 132 -4.53 16.40 -2.34
C ALA A 132 -3.94 15.18 -3.09
N ALA A 133 -3.71 14.07 -2.38
CA ALA A 133 -3.24 12.82 -2.97
C ALA A 133 -4.24 12.26 -3.99
N LEU A 134 -5.53 12.22 -3.66
CA LEU A 134 -6.58 11.75 -4.57
C LEU A 134 -6.73 12.65 -5.81
N ARG A 135 -6.56 13.96 -5.68
CA ARG A 135 -6.49 14.89 -6.83
C ARG A 135 -5.25 14.65 -7.68
N GLY A 136 -4.11 14.33 -7.06
CA GLY A 136 -2.90 13.92 -7.77
C GLY A 136 -3.14 12.65 -8.60
N ILE A 137 -3.78 11.65 -8.01
CA ILE A 137 -4.19 10.40 -8.68
C ILE A 137 -5.17 10.69 -9.83
N ALA A 138 -6.21 11.50 -9.58
CA ALA A 138 -7.16 11.92 -10.61
C ALA A 138 -6.45 12.61 -11.80
N GLY A 139 -5.46 13.46 -11.50
CA GLY A 139 -4.71 14.21 -12.50
C GLY A 139 -3.82 13.37 -13.43
N VAL A 140 -3.52 12.12 -13.09
CA VAL A 140 -2.74 11.18 -13.93
C VAL A 140 -3.62 10.15 -14.61
N LEU A 141 -4.89 10.01 -14.22
CA LEU A 141 -5.88 9.15 -14.87
C LEU A 141 -6.47 9.79 -16.13
N ARG A 142 -6.85 8.96 -17.10
CA ARG A 142 -7.72 9.42 -18.18
C ARG A 142 -9.15 9.62 -17.67
N PRO A 143 -10.02 10.39 -18.38
CA PRO A 143 -11.45 10.39 -18.12
C PRO A 143 -12.00 8.95 -18.10
N GLY A 144 -12.88 8.64 -17.15
CA GLY A 144 -13.38 7.27 -16.91
C GLY A 144 -12.35 6.27 -16.41
N GLY A 145 -11.10 6.70 -16.14
CA GLY A 145 -10.02 5.86 -15.60
C GLY A 145 -10.33 5.34 -14.21
N LEU A 146 -9.72 4.23 -13.84
CA LEU A 146 -10.03 3.48 -12.63
C LEU A 146 -9.02 3.79 -11.50
N PHE A 147 -9.51 3.99 -10.30
CA PHE A 147 -8.72 3.97 -9.08
C PHE A 147 -9.09 2.76 -8.21
N LEU A 148 -8.11 1.97 -7.81
CA LEU A 148 -8.25 0.85 -6.88
C LEU A 148 -7.38 1.11 -5.66
N THR A 149 -7.99 1.12 -4.47
CA THR A 149 -7.23 1.17 -3.21
C THR A 149 -7.65 0.08 -2.23
N GLN A 150 -6.69 -0.41 -1.45
CA GLN A 150 -6.93 -1.35 -0.35
C GLN A 150 -6.32 -0.80 0.94
N ASN A 151 -7.17 -0.70 1.94
CA ASN A 151 -6.80 -0.29 3.29
C ASN A 151 -7.39 -1.27 4.30
N LEU A 152 -6.90 -1.25 5.53
CA LEU A 152 -7.54 -1.97 6.63
C LEU A 152 -8.91 -1.35 6.93
N ASN A 153 -9.85 -2.15 7.41
CA ASN A 153 -11.15 -1.64 7.86
C ASN A 153 -11.00 -0.90 9.19
N TYR A 154 -10.82 0.42 9.13
CA TYR A 154 -10.68 1.25 10.33
C TYR A 154 -12.01 1.49 11.05
N ASP A 155 -13.17 1.34 10.41
CA ASP A 155 -14.47 1.40 11.08
C ASP A 155 -14.55 0.33 12.18
N LEU A 156 -14.09 -0.89 11.87
CA LEU A 156 -14.01 -1.98 12.84
C LEU A 156 -12.83 -1.87 13.79
N ARG A 157 -11.64 -1.51 13.24
CA ARG A 157 -10.39 -1.48 14.02
C ARG A 157 -10.38 -0.39 15.08
N TRP A 158 -10.99 0.75 14.80
CA TRP A 158 -11.09 1.85 15.77
C TRP A 158 -11.97 1.50 16.96
N VAL A 159 -13.00 0.69 16.74
CA VAL A 159 -13.87 0.19 17.83
C VAL A 159 -13.19 -0.92 18.62
N LYS A 160 -12.52 -1.87 17.94
CA LYS A 160 -11.92 -3.05 18.57
C LYS A 160 -10.53 -2.81 19.15
N GLN A 161 -9.81 -1.81 18.61
CA GLN A 161 -8.44 -1.45 19.00
C GLN A 161 -7.49 -2.66 19.13
N PRO A 162 -7.36 -3.52 18.09
CA PRO A 162 -6.47 -4.67 18.17
C PRO A 162 -5.03 -4.21 18.32
N ARG A 163 -4.45 -4.48 19.49
CA ARG A 163 -3.12 -3.96 19.82
C ARG A 163 -1.99 -4.79 19.22
N PHE A 164 -2.12 -6.12 19.24
CA PHE A 164 -1.07 -7.03 18.83
C PHE A 164 -1.49 -7.87 17.63
N PHE A 165 -0.58 -8.05 16.67
CA PHE A 165 -0.79 -8.83 15.46
C PHE A 165 0.12 -10.06 15.47
N SER A 166 -0.19 -11.06 14.65
CA SER A 166 0.65 -12.25 14.52
C SER A 166 2.06 -11.88 14.04
N ALA A 167 3.06 -12.43 14.70
CA ALA A 167 4.44 -12.30 14.28
C ALA A 167 4.70 -13.18 13.04
N GLN A 168 5.64 -12.74 12.20
CA GLN A 168 6.08 -13.45 11.00
C GLN A 168 7.58 -13.70 11.09
N GLY A 169 7.98 -14.95 10.91
CA GLY A 169 9.38 -15.35 10.91
C GLY A 169 9.88 -15.70 9.51
N GLY A 170 11.17 -15.59 9.31
CA GLY A 170 11.83 -15.94 8.05
C GLY A 170 13.34 -16.05 8.21
N VAL A 171 14.04 -16.14 7.07
CA VAL A 171 15.50 -16.11 7.01
C VAL A 171 15.90 -14.98 6.08
N LEU A 172 16.81 -14.11 6.53
CA LEU A 172 17.40 -13.04 5.74
C LEU A 172 18.91 -13.09 5.87
N ASP A 173 19.63 -13.15 4.77
CA ASP A 173 21.10 -13.28 4.72
C ASP A 173 21.63 -14.46 5.58
N GLY A 174 20.91 -15.59 5.54
CA GLY A 174 21.25 -16.80 6.30
C GLY A 174 20.95 -16.73 7.80
N ARG A 175 20.34 -15.65 8.30
CA ARG A 175 19.99 -15.44 9.72
C ARG A 175 18.51 -15.55 9.94
N GLU A 176 18.12 -16.12 11.05
CA GLU A 176 16.73 -16.13 11.50
C GLU A 176 16.30 -14.70 11.85
N VAL A 177 15.14 -14.31 11.33
CA VAL A 177 14.52 -13.01 11.57
C VAL A 177 13.07 -13.19 11.96
N LEU A 178 12.54 -12.24 12.76
CA LEU A 178 11.14 -12.19 13.13
C LEU A 178 10.67 -10.76 13.05
N VAL A 179 9.49 -10.57 12.48
CA VAL A 179 8.81 -9.27 12.40
C VAL A 179 7.53 -9.33 13.20
N TRP A 180 7.37 -8.41 14.13
CA TRP A 180 6.18 -8.30 14.95
C TRP A 180 5.58 -6.91 14.84
N ARG A 181 4.28 -6.84 14.60
CA ARG A 181 3.51 -5.60 14.44
C ARG A 181 2.60 -5.40 15.63
N PHE A 182 2.51 -4.16 16.11
CA PHE A 182 1.57 -3.77 17.15
C PHE A 182 1.15 -2.30 16.97
N ALA A 183 0.10 -1.86 17.66
CA ALA A 183 -0.45 -0.53 17.52
C ALA A 183 -0.93 0.02 18.86
N ASP A 184 -0.72 1.31 19.07
CA ASP A 184 -1.32 2.09 20.16
C ASP A 184 -2.33 3.09 19.58
N TYR A 185 -3.49 3.22 20.22
CA TYR A 185 -4.59 4.07 19.76
C TYR A 185 -4.72 5.29 20.66
N ASP A 186 -4.63 6.48 20.07
CA ASP A 186 -4.86 7.76 20.75
C ASP A 186 -6.20 8.33 20.28
N GLU A 187 -7.27 8.09 21.07
CA GLU A 187 -8.61 8.57 20.77
C GLU A 187 -8.70 10.10 20.84
N THR A 188 -7.89 10.74 21.69
CA THR A 188 -7.89 12.19 21.85
C THR A 188 -7.31 12.88 20.62
N ALA A 189 -6.20 12.36 20.10
CA ALA A 189 -5.56 12.86 18.90
C ALA A 189 -6.20 12.33 17.61
N GLY A 190 -7.04 11.28 17.67
CA GLY A 190 -7.58 10.58 16.50
C GLY A 190 -6.45 9.95 15.68
N ARG A 191 -5.48 9.29 16.34
CA ARG A 191 -4.26 8.75 15.71
C ARG A 191 -3.97 7.33 16.19
N ILE A 192 -3.22 6.63 15.37
CA ILE A 192 -2.67 5.32 15.68
C ILE A 192 -1.15 5.43 15.56
N ALA A 193 -0.42 5.06 16.61
CA ALA A 193 1.00 4.80 16.51
C ALA A 193 1.17 3.33 16.08
N PHE A 194 1.61 3.11 14.85
CA PHE A 194 1.84 1.79 14.31
C PHE A 194 3.31 1.43 14.45
N HIS A 195 3.59 0.30 15.07
CA HIS A 195 4.92 -0.16 15.42
C HIS A 195 5.25 -1.45 14.69
N ILE A 196 6.49 -1.54 14.22
CA ILE A 196 7.09 -2.78 13.71
C ILE A 196 8.36 -3.04 14.48
N ALA A 197 8.40 -4.17 15.19
CA ALA A 197 9.59 -4.68 15.86
C ALA A 197 10.27 -5.71 14.94
N LEU A 198 11.52 -5.44 14.62
CA LEU A 198 12.39 -6.30 13.84
C LEU A 198 13.34 -7.00 14.79
N PHE A 199 13.35 -8.33 14.76
CA PHE A 199 14.27 -9.17 15.52
C PHE A 199 15.18 -9.86 14.53
N ARG A 200 16.50 -9.78 14.75
CA ARG A 200 17.51 -10.47 13.96
C ARG A 200 18.40 -11.27 14.90
N LYS A 201 18.56 -12.55 14.60
CA LYS A 201 19.44 -13.40 15.39
C LYS A 201 20.90 -12.97 15.22
N VAL A 202 21.61 -12.75 16.32
CA VAL A 202 23.02 -12.34 16.33
C VAL A 202 23.87 -13.59 16.13
N GLU A 203 24.95 -13.48 15.33
CA GLU A 203 25.98 -14.53 15.23
C GLU A 203 26.80 -14.54 16.51
N GLY A 204 26.86 -15.69 17.19
CA GLY A 204 27.60 -15.87 18.41
C GLY A 204 27.77 -17.35 18.74
N ASP A 205 28.42 -17.67 19.86
CA ASP A 205 28.50 -19.02 20.40
C ASP A 205 27.11 -19.66 20.42
N ALA A 206 26.99 -20.93 20.06
CA ALA A 206 25.73 -21.68 19.99
C ALA A 206 24.90 -21.64 21.29
N ALA A 207 25.51 -21.19 22.40
CA ALA A 207 24.89 -20.94 23.69
C ALA A 207 24.29 -19.53 23.82
N ALA A 208 24.72 -18.53 23.03
CA ALA A 208 24.19 -17.17 23.04
C ALA A 208 22.94 -17.11 22.15
N ARG A 209 21.78 -16.97 22.79
CA ARG A 209 20.48 -16.84 22.11
C ARG A 209 20.12 -15.37 21.93
N ASP A 210 21.07 -14.56 21.52
CA ASP A 210 20.90 -13.12 21.46
C ASP A 210 20.20 -12.69 20.19
N TRP A 211 19.27 -11.76 20.35
CA TRP A 211 18.55 -11.09 19.29
C TRP A 211 18.87 -9.61 19.31
N ASP A 212 19.22 -9.04 18.17
CA ASP A 212 19.15 -7.61 17.95
C ASP A 212 17.70 -7.23 17.69
N VAL A 213 17.21 -6.20 18.37
CA VAL A 213 15.83 -5.76 18.30
C VAL A 213 15.77 -4.27 17.97
N GLN A 214 15.08 -3.97 16.88
CA GLN A 214 14.80 -2.59 16.48
C GLN A 214 13.30 -2.37 16.41
N VAL A 215 12.82 -1.25 16.92
CA VAL A 215 11.40 -0.88 16.86
C VAL A 215 11.27 0.42 16.09
N HIS A 216 10.52 0.37 15.01
CA HIS A 216 10.19 1.53 14.20
C HIS A 216 8.72 1.89 14.39
N THR A 217 8.43 3.19 14.43
CA THR A 217 7.08 3.70 14.66
C THR A 217 6.72 4.71 13.59
N THR A 218 5.49 4.63 13.09
CA THR A 218 4.93 5.62 12.18
C THR A 218 3.51 5.99 12.62
N PRO A 219 3.12 7.26 12.54
CA PRO A 219 1.75 7.66 12.79
C PRO A 219 0.85 7.25 11.61
N GLN A 220 -0.38 6.86 11.93
CA GLN A 220 -1.44 6.62 10.97
C GLN A 220 -2.71 7.35 11.42
N ARG A 221 -3.51 7.78 10.44
CA ARG A 221 -4.86 8.24 10.65
C ARG A 221 -5.81 7.05 10.45
N PRO A 222 -6.79 6.81 11.33
CA PRO A 222 -7.87 5.89 11.00
C PRO A 222 -8.63 6.41 9.77
N LEU A 223 -8.56 5.67 8.67
CA LEU A 223 -9.23 6.03 7.43
C LEU A 223 -10.60 5.35 7.38
N PHE A 224 -11.61 6.05 7.87
CA PHE A 224 -12.98 5.56 7.86
C PHE A 224 -13.55 5.54 6.44
N HIS A 225 -14.46 4.58 6.20
CA HIS A 225 -15.13 4.44 4.91
C HIS A 225 -15.80 5.76 4.45
N ALA A 226 -16.54 6.41 5.35
CA ALA A 226 -17.22 7.67 5.03
C ALA A 226 -16.23 8.80 4.63
N ASP A 227 -15.09 8.91 5.31
CA ASP A 227 -14.06 9.90 5.02
C ASP A 227 -13.44 9.69 3.64
N LEU A 228 -13.16 8.41 3.30
CA LEU A 228 -12.61 8.06 1.99
C LEU A 228 -13.61 8.37 0.87
N LEU A 229 -14.90 8.02 1.04
CA LEU A 229 -15.93 8.36 0.05
C LEU A 229 -16.07 9.85 -0.16
N SER A 230 -16.07 10.63 0.93
CA SER A 230 -16.13 12.10 0.86
C SER A 230 -14.92 12.68 0.11
N ALA A 231 -13.71 12.20 0.42
CA ALA A 231 -12.48 12.65 -0.25
C ALA A 231 -12.44 12.29 -1.74
N LEU A 232 -12.93 11.09 -2.10
CA LEU A 232 -13.02 10.64 -3.49
C LEU A 232 -13.98 11.55 -4.29
N ALA A 233 -15.16 11.85 -3.74
CA ALA A 233 -16.12 12.75 -4.37
C ALA A 233 -15.53 14.16 -4.57
N GLU A 234 -14.83 14.70 -3.55
CA GLU A 234 -14.16 16.01 -3.63
C GLU A 234 -13.02 16.02 -4.66
N ALA A 235 -12.36 14.88 -4.88
CA ALA A 235 -11.31 14.74 -5.88
C ALA A 235 -11.82 14.46 -7.31
N GLY A 236 -13.16 14.36 -7.51
CA GLY A 236 -13.78 14.17 -8.81
C GLY A 236 -13.98 12.71 -9.22
N PHE A 237 -13.94 11.78 -8.27
CA PHE A 237 -14.29 10.38 -8.53
C PHE A 237 -15.79 10.13 -8.39
N ALA A 238 -16.31 9.25 -9.22
CA ALA A 238 -17.70 8.77 -9.23
C ALA A 238 -17.73 7.23 -9.33
N ASP A 239 -18.91 6.63 -9.43
CA ASP A 239 -19.10 5.17 -9.52
C ASP A 239 -18.22 4.40 -8.51
N VAL A 240 -18.39 4.73 -7.24
CA VAL A 240 -17.58 4.17 -6.16
C VAL A 240 -18.21 2.88 -5.66
N ARG A 241 -17.43 1.79 -5.66
CA ARG A 241 -17.81 0.49 -5.11
C ARG A 241 -16.85 0.09 -4.01
N ALA A 242 -17.37 -0.41 -2.89
CA ALA A 242 -16.58 -0.86 -1.76
C ALA A 242 -16.75 -2.36 -1.52
N TYR A 243 -15.64 -3.04 -1.24
CA TYR A 243 -15.56 -4.48 -1.00
C TYR A 243 -14.83 -4.77 0.32
N GLY A 244 -15.13 -5.93 0.92
CA GLY A 244 -14.57 -6.32 2.22
C GLY A 244 -13.19 -6.98 2.14
N ARG A 245 -12.76 -7.37 0.92
CA ARG A 245 -11.47 -8.00 0.64
C ARG A 245 -11.15 -8.00 -0.85
N MET A 246 -9.89 -8.14 -1.21
CA MET A 246 -9.46 -8.36 -2.60
C MET A 246 -9.51 -9.85 -2.96
N ALA A 247 -10.71 -10.41 -3.11
CA ALA A 247 -10.92 -11.80 -3.48
C ALA A 247 -12.22 -11.98 -4.29
N LEU A 248 -12.32 -13.11 -4.99
CA LEU A 248 -13.55 -13.54 -5.66
C LEU A 248 -14.26 -14.63 -4.83
N PRO A 249 -15.59 -14.65 -4.83
CA PRO A 249 -16.49 -13.67 -5.45
C PRO A 249 -16.39 -12.29 -4.81
N PHE A 250 -16.78 -11.24 -5.53
CA PHE A 250 -16.84 -9.88 -4.99
C PHE A 250 -17.80 -9.82 -3.81
N GLU A 251 -17.29 -9.50 -2.63
CA GLU A 251 -18.09 -9.33 -1.41
C GLU A 251 -18.22 -7.84 -1.09
N PRO A 252 -19.44 -7.28 -1.00
CA PRO A 252 -19.63 -5.90 -0.58
C PRO A 252 -18.98 -5.62 0.77
N PHE A 253 -18.52 -4.40 0.97
CA PHE A 253 -17.95 -3.96 2.24
C PHE A 253 -19.01 -3.97 3.35
N ASP A 254 -18.66 -4.62 4.45
CA ASP A 254 -19.42 -4.60 5.71
C ASP A 254 -18.51 -4.00 6.80
N PRO A 255 -18.81 -2.78 7.32
CA PRO A 255 -17.95 -2.12 8.29
C PRO A 255 -17.81 -2.87 9.62
N GLU A 256 -18.74 -3.76 9.95
CA GLU A 256 -18.71 -4.53 11.21
C GLU A 256 -17.95 -5.85 11.11
N ARG A 257 -17.69 -6.36 9.88
CA ARG A 257 -17.16 -7.72 9.66
C ARG A 257 -15.94 -7.77 8.78
N ALA A 258 -15.87 -6.91 7.76
CA ALA A 258 -14.79 -6.94 6.77
C ALA A 258 -13.41 -6.74 7.43
N GLY A 259 -12.40 -7.44 6.93
CA GLY A 259 -11.00 -7.25 7.34
C GLY A 259 -10.39 -6.00 6.71
N ASP A 260 -10.75 -5.74 5.46
CA ASP A 260 -10.26 -4.64 4.64
C ASP A 260 -11.39 -3.73 4.18
N LEU A 261 -11.02 -2.53 3.77
CA LEU A 261 -11.78 -1.60 2.96
C LEU A 261 -11.09 -1.51 1.59
N VAL A 262 -11.67 -2.18 0.60
CA VAL A 262 -11.21 -2.13 -0.79
C VAL A 262 -12.16 -1.26 -1.57
N VAL A 263 -11.65 -0.21 -2.21
CA VAL A 263 -12.49 0.72 -2.98
C VAL A 263 -12.04 0.75 -4.43
N VAL A 264 -13.00 0.62 -5.32
CA VAL A 264 -12.88 0.83 -6.75
C VAL A 264 -13.71 2.06 -7.10
N ALA A 265 -13.08 3.07 -7.71
CA ALA A 265 -13.73 4.30 -8.12
C ALA A 265 -13.36 4.66 -9.56
N ARG A 266 -14.18 5.41 -10.27
CA ARG A 266 -13.87 5.90 -11.61
C ARG A 266 -13.72 7.41 -11.59
N MET A 267 -12.74 7.90 -12.35
CA MET A 267 -12.65 9.32 -12.65
C MET A 267 -13.92 9.74 -13.41
N ALA A 268 -14.57 10.83 -13.00
CA ALA A 268 -15.74 11.34 -13.73
C ALA A 268 -15.36 11.66 -15.18
N ASP A 269 -16.28 11.38 -16.10
CA ASP A 269 -16.17 11.86 -17.47
C ASP A 269 -16.31 13.39 -17.44
N GLY A 270 -15.28 14.12 -17.90
CA GLY A 270 -15.19 15.57 -17.86
C GLY A 270 -16.25 16.28 -18.75
#